data_f37525b9ae685a10fa967b8c19bc6f80
#
_entry.id   f37525b9ae685a10fa967b8c19bc6f80
#
_cell.length_a   1.000
_cell.length_b   1.000
_cell.length_c   1.000
_cell.angle_alpha   90.00
_cell.angle_beta   90.00
_cell.angle_gamma   90.00
#
_symmetry.space_group_name_H-M   'P 1'
#
loop_
_entity.id
_entity.type
_entity.pdbx_description
1 polymer ?
#
loop_
_entity_poly.entity_id
_entity_poly.type
_entity_poly.pdbx_seq_one_letter_code
_entity_poly.pdbx_strand_id
1 'polypeptide(L)'
;MKKQSNLSRLMGYAGGHKILTYLSWVLSVMSALLALVPFWYIWCIIHDILEVSPDFSQAENVTGYGWAAVLFAVISIVVYIAALMCSHLSAFRVAANIRKELMRHIAALPLGVTEKYGSGKLRRIVNGSSAATETYLAHRLPDKAGAIATPIGLLFLLLAFDWRLGLLSLVPVVLGFLIMMKMTGKDMEKRMEQYQNALADMSNEAVEYVRGVPVVKTFGQTIFSFKRFKNAIDNYETWVIAYTKGLRLPMMFYTTAINSVFAFLIAGGILFTRGGVTNELLLNLIFYIVITPVIGTTLTKIMFMSEDAMIVGDAINRINEVLNEKPLSESSVNNIPKDNGITLEHVSYSYDGKKNALNDVSLSIKPGQTVALVGSSGGGKTTLANIVTRFFDPQKGRVLIGNIDICDIPKETLMNKVSFVFQNSRLIKASILENVRMAKPDATREEIAHALEAAQCLDIIEKLPNGIDTVVGAKGVYLSGGEQQRIAIARAILKNAPIIILDEATAFADPDNEVRVQQALSALSKGKTVIMIAHRLSSITDADCIYVLQDGEIVESGTHSGLIERNGIFTKMWKDYSEAAEWKIAKEVNA
;
A
#
# COMPACT_ATOMS: atom_id res chain seq x y z
N MET A 1 -7.01 -19.87 -17.46
CA MET A 1 -6.15 -18.76 -17.93
C MET A 1 -4.70 -19.07 -17.56
N LYS A 2 -3.75 -19.05 -18.51
CA LYS A 2 -2.31 -19.21 -18.20
C LYS A 2 -1.88 -18.08 -17.26
N LYS A 3 -1.29 -18.45 -16.12
CA LYS A 3 -0.76 -17.51 -15.13
C LYS A 3 0.32 -16.65 -15.81
N GLN A 4 0.00 -15.40 -16.15
CA GLN A 4 0.98 -14.49 -16.75
C GLN A 4 2.16 -14.32 -15.80
N SER A 5 3.38 -14.31 -16.33
CA SER A 5 4.57 -14.08 -15.52
C SER A 5 4.56 -12.67 -14.93
N ASN A 6 5.15 -12.51 -13.74
CA ASN A 6 5.26 -11.21 -13.07
C ASN A 6 5.88 -10.13 -13.98
N LEU A 7 6.89 -10.52 -14.76
CA LEU A 7 7.54 -9.65 -15.74
C LEU A 7 6.57 -9.20 -16.84
N SER A 8 5.75 -10.11 -17.39
CA SER A 8 4.77 -9.76 -18.44
C SER A 8 3.75 -8.74 -17.94
N ARG A 9 3.33 -8.85 -16.66
CA ARG A 9 2.42 -7.88 -16.03
C ARG A 9 3.06 -6.51 -15.87
N LEU A 10 4.32 -6.45 -15.37
CA LEU A 10 5.05 -5.19 -15.23
C LEU A 10 5.28 -4.51 -16.58
N MET A 11 5.61 -5.28 -17.62
CA MET A 11 5.75 -4.75 -18.98
C MET A 11 4.45 -4.18 -19.55
N GLY A 12 3.28 -4.63 -19.05
CA GLY A 12 1.99 -4.01 -19.37
C GLY A 12 1.96 -2.53 -19.00
N TYR A 13 2.51 -2.17 -17.83
CA TYR A 13 2.57 -0.79 -17.34
C TYR A 13 3.65 0.07 -18.01
N ALA A 14 4.63 -0.54 -18.71
CA ALA A 14 5.73 0.19 -19.34
C ALA A 14 5.31 1.00 -20.58
N GLY A 15 4.20 0.61 -21.24
CA GLY A 15 3.77 1.26 -22.50
C GLY A 15 4.90 1.25 -23.54
N GLY A 16 5.16 2.39 -24.18
CA GLY A 16 6.25 2.55 -25.16
C GLY A 16 7.66 2.42 -24.59
N HIS A 17 7.83 2.54 -23.27
CA HIS A 17 9.15 2.46 -22.60
C HIS A 17 9.66 1.01 -22.45
N LYS A 18 8.92 -0.01 -22.90
CA LYS A 18 9.38 -1.41 -22.98
C LYS A 18 10.70 -1.56 -23.72
N ILE A 19 10.89 -0.77 -24.77
CA ILE A 19 12.11 -0.77 -25.59
C ILE A 19 13.34 -0.44 -24.71
N LEU A 20 13.23 0.54 -23.81
CA LEU A 20 14.33 0.90 -22.90
C LEU A 20 14.68 -0.24 -21.94
N THR A 21 13.69 -0.99 -21.46
CA THR A 21 13.94 -2.18 -20.62
C THR A 21 14.71 -3.24 -21.39
N TYR A 22 14.31 -3.57 -22.63
CA TYR A 22 15.01 -4.56 -23.44
C TYR A 22 16.41 -4.08 -23.83
N LEU A 23 16.54 -2.79 -24.18
CA LEU A 23 17.85 -2.19 -24.48
C LEU A 23 18.77 -2.27 -23.26
N SER A 24 18.26 -2.02 -22.04
CA SER A 24 19.06 -2.15 -20.82
C SER A 24 19.61 -3.56 -20.62
N TRP A 25 18.84 -4.61 -20.97
CA TRP A 25 19.32 -5.99 -20.88
C TRP A 25 20.43 -6.28 -21.88
N VAL A 26 20.25 -5.84 -23.13
CA VAL A 26 21.28 -6.01 -24.17
C VAL A 26 22.56 -5.30 -23.78
N LEU A 27 22.47 -4.05 -23.32
CA LEU A 27 23.62 -3.28 -22.86
C LEU A 27 24.27 -3.91 -21.61
N SER A 28 23.51 -4.47 -20.69
CA SER A 28 24.06 -5.18 -19.53
C SER A 28 24.79 -6.45 -19.93
N VAL A 29 24.28 -7.22 -20.89
CA VAL A 29 24.99 -8.38 -21.46
C VAL A 29 26.29 -7.95 -22.13
N MET A 30 26.23 -6.90 -22.96
CA MET A 30 27.45 -6.36 -23.63
C MET A 30 28.48 -5.88 -22.62
N SER A 31 28.07 -5.12 -21.60
CA SER A 31 28.95 -4.68 -20.53
C SER A 31 29.60 -5.86 -19.80
N ALA A 32 28.81 -6.89 -19.45
CA ALA A 32 29.29 -8.07 -18.75
C ALA A 32 30.36 -8.84 -19.56
N LEU A 33 30.19 -8.94 -20.88
CA LEU A 33 31.17 -9.57 -21.78
C LEU A 33 32.39 -8.69 -21.96
N LEU A 34 32.22 -7.38 -22.15
CA LEU A 34 33.34 -6.42 -22.25
C LEU A 34 34.17 -6.37 -20.97
N ALA A 35 33.58 -6.58 -19.81
CA ALA A 35 34.29 -6.65 -18.52
C ALA A 35 35.24 -7.87 -18.42
N LEU A 36 35.10 -8.87 -19.27
CA LEU A 36 36.02 -10.01 -19.36
C LEU A 36 37.22 -9.76 -20.27
N VAL A 37 37.14 -8.81 -21.20
CA VAL A 37 38.20 -8.50 -22.15
C VAL A 37 39.52 -8.05 -21.48
N PRO A 38 39.50 -7.25 -20.38
CA PRO A 38 40.72 -6.93 -19.64
C PRO A 38 41.52 -8.16 -19.19
N PHE A 39 40.83 -9.26 -18.83
CA PHE A 39 41.52 -10.50 -18.44
C PHE A 39 42.27 -11.16 -19.60
N TRP A 40 41.73 -11.05 -20.83
CA TRP A 40 42.47 -11.46 -22.03
C TRP A 40 43.75 -10.69 -22.18
N TYR A 41 43.74 -9.35 -22.04
CA TYR A 41 44.95 -8.53 -22.14
C TYR A 41 45.92 -8.78 -20.97
N ILE A 42 45.43 -9.09 -19.78
CA ILE A 42 46.30 -9.51 -18.66
C ILE A 42 47.01 -10.81 -19.01
N TRP A 43 46.32 -11.77 -19.65
CA TRP A 43 46.97 -12.98 -20.16
C TRP A 43 48.07 -12.65 -21.20
N CYS A 44 47.82 -11.74 -22.16
CA CYS A 44 48.80 -11.30 -23.13
C CYS A 44 50.03 -10.65 -22.45
N ILE A 45 49.83 -9.83 -21.43
CA ILE A 45 50.93 -9.22 -20.65
C ILE A 45 51.79 -10.30 -19.97
N ILE A 46 51.14 -11.27 -19.31
CA ILE A 46 51.85 -12.35 -18.63
C ILE A 46 52.59 -13.22 -19.65
N HIS A 47 52.02 -13.47 -20.82
CA HIS A 47 52.63 -14.18 -21.92
C HIS A 47 53.90 -13.50 -22.37
N ASP A 48 53.85 -12.21 -22.75
CA ASP A 48 55.02 -11.44 -23.21
C ASP A 48 56.13 -11.40 -22.13
N ILE A 49 55.78 -11.25 -20.85
CA ILE A 49 56.76 -11.23 -19.76
C ILE A 49 57.42 -12.61 -19.58
N LEU A 50 56.67 -13.70 -19.69
CA LEU A 50 57.25 -15.04 -19.55
C LEU A 50 58.08 -15.49 -20.75
N GLU A 51 57.75 -15.03 -21.95
CA GLU A 51 58.45 -15.34 -23.18
C GLU A 51 59.90 -14.77 -23.20
N VAL A 52 60.05 -13.55 -22.64
CA VAL A 52 61.36 -12.87 -22.61
C VAL A 52 62.16 -13.13 -21.32
N SER A 53 61.63 -13.97 -20.41
CA SER A 53 62.31 -14.27 -19.14
C SER A 53 63.70 -14.92 -19.39
N PRO A 54 64.79 -14.49 -18.69
CA PRO A 54 64.84 -13.57 -17.55
C PRO A 54 65.03 -12.09 -17.89
N ASP A 55 65.14 -11.68 -19.17
CA ASP A 55 65.36 -10.28 -19.56
C ASP A 55 64.03 -9.56 -19.87
N PHE A 56 63.36 -9.11 -18.81
CA PHE A 56 62.05 -8.46 -18.89
C PHE A 56 62.06 -7.10 -19.62
N SER A 57 63.25 -6.53 -19.92
CA SER A 57 63.36 -5.27 -20.67
C SER A 57 62.97 -5.43 -22.15
N GLN A 58 62.92 -6.66 -22.65
CA GLN A 58 62.55 -6.99 -24.03
C GLN A 58 61.04 -7.17 -24.23
N ALA A 59 60.22 -7.03 -23.20
CA ALA A 59 58.79 -7.14 -23.33
C ALA A 59 58.19 -5.84 -23.93
N GLU A 60 58.04 -5.78 -25.25
CA GLU A 60 57.71 -4.55 -25.99
C GLU A 60 56.21 -4.14 -25.87
N ASN A 61 55.29 -5.10 -25.81
CA ASN A 61 53.85 -4.83 -25.94
C ASN A 61 53.10 -4.61 -24.59
N VAL A 62 53.74 -4.80 -23.45
CA VAL A 62 53.16 -4.76 -22.11
C VAL A 62 52.37 -3.46 -21.85
N THR A 63 52.96 -2.30 -22.24
CA THR A 63 52.33 -1.00 -22.09
C THR A 63 51.06 -0.86 -22.95
N GLY A 64 51.12 -1.34 -24.20
CA GLY A 64 49.97 -1.33 -25.12
C GLY A 64 48.81 -2.20 -24.62
N TYR A 65 49.13 -3.42 -24.19
CA TYR A 65 48.11 -4.32 -23.61
C TYR A 65 47.55 -3.77 -22.30
N GLY A 66 48.37 -3.14 -21.46
CA GLY A 66 47.94 -2.47 -20.24
C GLY A 66 46.91 -1.37 -20.51
N TRP A 67 47.20 -0.48 -21.47
CA TRP A 67 46.28 0.56 -21.87
C TRP A 67 44.99 0.00 -22.51
N ALA A 68 45.09 -1.05 -23.32
CA ALA A 68 43.94 -1.73 -23.89
C ALA A 68 43.05 -2.35 -22.80
N ALA A 69 43.63 -3.00 -21.80
CA ALA A 69 42.87 -3.53 -20.65
C ALA A 69 42.11 -2.44 -19.90
N VAL A 70 42.77 -1.30 -19.62
CA VAL A 70 42.12 -0.14 -18.98
C VAL A 70 41.00 0.42 -19.87
N LEU A 71 41.24 0.58 -21.17
CA LEU A 71 40.25 1.09 -22.11
C LEU A 71 38.96 0.22 -22.11
N PHE A 72 39.12 -1.10 -22.25
CA PHE A 72 37.94 -2.00 -22.24
C PHE A 72 37.26 -2.06 -20.89
N ALA A 73 37.97 -1.95 -19.76
CA ALA A 73 37.39 -1.81 -18.45
C ALA A 73 36.53 -0.53 -18.36
N VAL A 74 37.04 0.61 -18.83
CA VAL A 74 36.28 1.87 -18.86
C VAL A 74 35.08 1.78 -19.80
N ILE A 75 35.23 1.21 -20.99
CA ILE A 75 34.10 1.02 -21.94
C ILE A 75 33.03 0.15 -21.31
N SER A 76 33.37 -0.94 -20.61
CA SER A 76 32.38 -1.81 -19.96
C SER A 76 31.58 -1.05 -18.91
N ILE A 77 32.21 -0.19 -18.11
CA ILE A 77 31.56 0.65 -17.12
C ILE A 77 30.61 1.67 -17.78
N VAL A 78 31.06 2.35 -18.83
CA VAL A 78 30.23 3.32 -19.57
C VAL A 78 29.00 2.66 -20.17
N VAL A 79 29.14 1.47 -20.77
CA VAL A 79 28.03 0.69 -21.32
C VAL A 79 27.08 0.25 -20.20
N TYR A 80 27.60 -0.14 -19.03
CA TYR A 80 26.77 -0.49 -17.87
C TYR A 80 25.98 0.72 -17.34
N ILE A 81 26.61 1.89 -17.26
CA ILE A 81 25.91 3.14 -16.89
C ILE A 81 24.78 3.44 -17.88
N ALA A 82 25.03 3.30 -19.19
CA ALA A 82 24.00 3.47 -20.21
C ALA A 82 22.85 2.46 -20.04
N ALA A 83 23.17 1.20 -19.72
CA ALA A 83 22.17 0.17 -19.40
C ALA A 83 21.30 0.57 -18.19
N LEU A 84 21.93 1.03 -17.11
CA LEU A 84 21.23 1.50 -15.92
C LEU A 84 20.36 2.73 -16.20
N MET A 85 20.84 3.69 -16.99
CA MET A 85 20.03 4.85 -17.37
C MET A 85 18.75 4.43 -18.13
N CYS A 86 18.87 3.51 -19.08
CA CYS A 86 17.72 2.96 -19.80
C CYS A 86 16.74 2.25 -18.86
N SER A 87 17.26 1.42 -17.94
CA SER A 87 16.42 0.70 -16.97
C SER A 87 15.71 1.64 -16.01
N HIS A 88 16.40 2.65 -15.45
CA HIS A 88 15.80 3.64 -14.54
C HIS A 88 14.69 4.45 -15.20
N LEU A 89 14.89 4.95 -16.42
CA LEU A 89 13.86 5.69 -17.14
C LEU A 89 12.59 4.85 -17.34
N SER A 90 12.75 3.57 -17.70
CA SER A 90 11.60 2.66 -17.82
C SER A 90 10.98 2.35 -16.47
N ALA A 91 11.77 2.06 -15.44
CA ALA A 91 11.30 1.71 -14.10
C ALA A 91 10.49 2.83 -13.45
N PHE A 92 10.97 4.09 -13.53
CA PHE A 92 10.24 5.25 -13.03
C PHE A 92 8.89 5.41 -13.72
N ARG A 93 8.84 5.20 -15.03
CA ARG A 93 7.57 5.27 -15.78
C ARG A 93 6.60 4.17 -15.36
N VAL A 94 7.08 2.93 -15.20
CA VAL A 94 6.27 1.80 -14.72
C VAL A 94 5.71 2.08 -13.33
N ALA A 95 6.55 2.50 -12.41
CA ALA A 95 6.12 2.81 -11.03
C ALA A 95 5.10 3.96 -10.99
N ALA A 96 5.30 5.01 -11.80
CA ALA A 96 4.36 6.12 -11.92
C ALA A 96 3.01 5.66 -12.48
N ASN A 97 3.00 4.80 -13.51
CA ASN A 97 1.78 4.28 -14.11
C ASN A 97 1.04 3.34 -13.14
N ILE A 98 1.75 2.48 -12.39
CA ILE A 98 1.15 1.64 -11.34
C ILE A 98 0.50 2.52 -10.27
N ARG A 99 1.19 3.56 -9.76
CA ARG A 99 0.62 4.49 -8.76
C ARG A 99 -0.62 5.19 -9.31
N LYS A 100 -0.57 5.66 -10.55
CA LYS A 100 -1.71 6.31 -11.21
C LYS A 100 -2.91 5.38 -11.35
N GLU A 101 -2.68 4.14 -11.78
CA GLU A 101 -3.73 3.13 -11.93
C GLU A 101 -4.34 2.76 -10.58
N LEU A 102 -3.50 2.48 -9.58
CA LEU A 102 -3.96 2.21 -8.21
C LEU A 102 -4.80 3.36 -7.65
N MET A 103 -4.33 4.61 -7.79
CA MET A 103 -5.07 5.77 -7.27
C MET A 103 -6.41 5.96 -7.98
N ARG A 104 -6.46 5.78 -9.31
CA ARG A 104 -7.73 5.82 -10.07
C ARG A 104 -8.68 4.72 -9.61
N HIS A 105 -8.17 3.50 -9.48
CA HIS A 105 -8.96 2.36 -9.06
C HIS A 105 -9.50 2.54 -7.63
N ILE A 106 -8.65 2.94 -6.67
CA ILE A 106 -9.04 3.23 -5.30
C ILE A 106 -10.14 4.30 -5.24
N ALA A 107 -10.05 5.35 -6.07
CA ALA A 107 -11.07 6.39 -6.13
C ALA A 107 -12.42 5.90 -6.71
N ALA A 108 -12.41 4.81 -7.50
CA ALA A 108 -13.62 4.19 -8.05
C ALA A 108 -14.23 3.12 -7.14
N LEU A 109 -13.48 2.63 -6.15
CA LEU A 109 -13.97 1.61 -5.20
C LEU A 109 -15.05 2.15 -4.27
N PRO A 110 -15.95 1.27 -3.76
CA PRO A 110 -16.86 1.59 -2.67
C PRO A 110 -16.09 2.09 -1.44
N LEU A 111 -16.66 3.06 -0.70
CA LEU A 111 -16.01 3.64 0.48
C LEU A 111 -15.65 2.55 1.51
N GLY A 112 -16.50 1.56 1.70
CA GLY A 112 -16.25 0.50 2.66
C GLY A 112 -15.08 -0.43 2.29
N VAL A 113 -14.77 -0.59 1.01
CA VAL A 113 -13.56 -1.31 0.62
C VAL A 113 -12.33 -0.53 1.07
N THR A 114 -12.33 0.80 0.91
CA THR A 114 -11.23 1.65 1.38
C THR A 114 -11.09 1.66 2.90
N GLU A 115 -12.20 1.59 3.63
CA GLU A 115 -12.21 1.45 5.10
C GLU A 115 -11.67 0.09 5.55
N LYS A 116 -12.07 -1.02 4.90
CA LYS A 116 -11.56 -2.38 5.15
C LYS A 116 -10.04 -2.46 5.03
N TYR A 117 -9.47 -1.84 4.01
CA TYR A 117 -8.01 -1.82 3.83
C TYR A 117 -7.32 -0.87 4.82
N GLY A 118 -7.94 0.23 5.15
CA GLY A 118 -7.36 1.31 5.94
C GLY A 118 -6.29 2.11 5.20
N SER A 119 -6.15 3.38 5.54
CA SER A 119 -5.24 4.33 4.87
C SER A 119 -3.76 3.91 4.91
N GLY A 120 -3.33 3.28 6.01
CA GLY A 120 -1.96 2.81 6.19
C GLY A 120 -1.59 1.66 5.24
N LYS A 121 -2.47 0.66 5.08
CA LYS A 121 -2.25 -0.48 4.16
C LYS A 121 -2.29 0.01 2.71
N LEU A 122 -3.28 0.83 2.33
CA LEU A 122 -3.37 1.40 0.98
C LEU A 122 -2.13 2.24 0.62
N ARG A 123 -1.68 3.11 1.53
CA ARG A 123 -0.46 3.91 1.35
C ARG A 123 0.77 3.01 1.14
N ARG A 124 0.90 1.92 1.90
CA ARG A 124 2.00 0.95 1.74
C ARG A 124 1.96 0.27 0.38
N ILE A 125 0.77 -0.12 -0.10
CA ILE A 125 0.61 -0.74 -1.42
C ILE A 125 0.95 0.26 -2.52
N VAL A 126 0.37 1.46 -2.50
CA VAL A 126 0.59 2.48 -3.53
C VAL A 126 2.06 2.92 -3.61
N ASN A 127 2.71 3.17 -2.47
CA ASN A 127 4.08 3.67 -2.46
C ASN A 127 5.11 2.54 -2.35
N GLY A 128 4.97 1.64 -1.37
CA GLY A 128 5.97 0.61 -1.07
C GLY A 128 6.03 -0.48 -2.14
N SER A 129 4.87 -1.03 -2.56
CA SER A 129 4.86 -2.06 -3.60
C SER A 129 5.29 -1.50 -4.95
N SER A 130 4.91 -0.26 -5.28
CA SER A 130 5.38 0.40 -6.52
C SER A 130 6.88 0.68 -6.49
N ALA A 131 7.46 1.06 -5.34
CA ALA A 131 8.90 1.24 -5.21
C ALA A 131 9.67 -0.08 -5.32
N ALA A 132 9.12 -1.17 -4.76
CA ALA A 132 9.71 -2.51 -4.93
C ALA A 132 9.75 -2.95 -6.40
N THR A 133 8.68 -2.68 -7.18
CA THR A 133 8.67 -2.95 -8.63
C THR A 133 9.67 -2.07 -9.40
N GLU A 134 9.83 -0.81 -8.99
CA GLU A 134 10.82 0.12 -9.55
C GLU A 134 12.25 -0.40 -9.33
N THR A 135 12.61 -0.70 -8.08
CA THR A 135 13.94 -1.24 -7.72
C THR A 135 14.25 -2.52 -8.49
N TYR A 136 13.28 -3.41 -8.65
CA TYR A 136 13.45 -4.63 -9.42
C TYR A 136 13.74 -4.36 -10.90
N LEU A 137 12.98 -3.47 -11.54
CA LEU A 137 13.17 -3.13 -12.95
C LEU A 137 14.45 -2.31 -13.19
N ALA A 138 14.78 -1.39 -12.28
CA ALA A 138 15.91 -0.48 -12.42
C ALA A 138 17.26 -1.18 -12.24
N HIS A 139 17.36 -2.05 -11.23
CA HIS A 139 18.64 -2.66 -10.83
C HIS A 139 18.66 -4.17 -11.06
N ARG A 140 17.66 -4.90 -10.53
CA ARG A 140 17.73 -6.36 -10.47
C ARG A 140 17.60 -7.04 -11.83
N LEU A 141 16.83 -6.50 -12.75
CA LEU A 141 16.69 -7.08 -14.09
C LEU A 141 17.95 -6.88 -14.98
N PRO A 142 18.54 -5.68 -15.06
CA PRO A 142 19.82 -5.51 -15.76
C PRO A 142 20.92 -6.39 -15.15
N ASP A 143 21.01 -6.44 -13.81
CA ASP A 143 21.97 -7.29 -13.11
C ASP A 143 21.79 -8.78 -13.42
N LYS A 144 20.53 -9.25 -13.56
CA LYS A 144 20.22 -10.61 -13.98
C LYS A 144 20.74 -10.92 -15.38
N ALA A 145 20.56 -10.00 -16.32
CA ALA A 145 21.04 -10.18 -17.68
C ALA A 145 22.57 -10.32 -17.71
N GLY A 146 23.28 -9.45 -16.99
CA GLY A 146 24.74 -9.55 -16.81
C GLY A 146 25.17 -10.81 -16.07
N ALA A 147 24.46 -11.18 -14.97
CA ALA A 147 24.78 -12.37 -14.19
C ALA A 147 24.56 -13.69 -14.93
N ILE A 148 23.76 -13.71 -16.00
CA ILE A 148 23.62 -14.87 -16.89
C ILE A 148 24.72 -14.84 -17.98
N ALA A 149 25.05 -13.66 -18.50
CA ALA A 149 26.06 -13.52 -19.56
C ALA A 149 27.49 -13.79 -19.06
N THR A 150 27.82 -13.34 -17.85
CA THR A 150 29.17 -13.50 -17.27
C THR A 150 29.61 -14.98 -17.16
N PRO A 151 28.81 -15.94 -16.63
CA PRO A 151 29.18 -17.35 -16.60
C PRO A 151 29.44 -17.93 -17.99
N ILE A 152 28.65 -17.53 -19.00
CA ILE A 152 28.82 -17.99 -20.38
C ILE A 152 30.14 -17.49 -20.95
N GLY A 153 30.44 -16.20 -20.77
CA GLY A 153 31.72 -15.63 -21.17
C GLY A 153 32.91 -16.23 -20.43
N LEU A 154 32.80 -16.44 -19.11
CA LEU A 154 33.81 -17.11 -18.29
C LEU A 154 34.02 -18.54 -18.73
N LEU A 155 32.99 -19.31 -19.00
CA LEU A 155 33.11 -20.69 -19.48
C LEU A 155 33.88 -20.74 -20.80
N PHE A 156 33.56 -19.82 -21.73
CA PHE A 156 34.31 -19.71 -22.99
C PHE A 156 35.79 -19.42 -22.73
N LEU A 157 36.11 -18.42 -21.89
CA LEU A 157 37.50 -18.08 -21.56
C LEU A 157 38.22 -19.26 -20.89
N LEU A 158 37.61 -19.89 -19.88
CA LEU A 158 38.21 -21.01 -19.16
C LEU A 158 38.50 -22.22 -20.07
N LEU A 159 37.70 -22.49 -21.08
CA LEU A 159 37.94 -23.59 -22.01
C LEU A 159 38.87 -23.23 -23.17
N ALA A 160 38.91 -21.96 -23.56
CA ALA A 160 39.73 -21.48 -24.69
C ALA A 160 41.23 -21.40 -24.37
N PHE A 161 41.61 -21.05 -23.13
CA PHE A 161 43.03 -20.94 -22.74
C PHE A 161 43.66 -22.28 -22.41
N ASP A 162 43.09 -23.05 -21.50
CA ASP A 162 43.49 -24.43 -21.21
C ASP A 162 42.28 -25.24 -20.72
N TRP A 163 41.75 -26.09 -21.58
CA TRP A 163 40.56 -26.87 -21.26
C TRP A 163 40.73 -27.77 -20.02
N ARG A 164 41.96 -28.24 -19.69
CA ARG A 164 42.29 -29.11 -18.55
C ARG A 164 42.14 -28.31 -17.23
N LEU A 165 42.79 -27.16 -17.15
CA LEU A 165 42.65 -26.24 -16.00
C LEU A 165 41.22 -25.69 -15.92
N GLY A 166 40.57 -25.44 -17.07
CA GLY A 166 39.18 -25.03 -17.14
C GLY A 166 38.23 -26.06 -16.52
N LEU A 167 38.29 -27.31 -16.95
CA LEU A 167 37.50 -28.37 -16.39
C LEU A 167 37.77 -28.58 -14.88
N LEU A 168 39.05 -28.47 -14.49
CA LEU A 168 39.42 -28.61 -13.08
C LEU A 168 38.83 -27.50 -12.22
N SER A 169 38.84 -26.25 -12.71
CA SER A 169 38.18 -25.12 -12.01
C SER A 169 36.66 -25.24 -11.93
N LEU A 170 36.03 -25.93 -12.89
CA LEU A 170 34.58 -26.14 -12.89
C LEU A 170 34.11 -27.16 -11.86
N VAL A 171 34.96 -28.09 -11.40
CA VAL A 171 34.56 -29.13 -10.40
C VAL A 171 33.97 -28.46 -9.13
N PRO A 172 34.70 -27.58 -8.42
CA PRO A 172 34.16 -26.93 -7.23
C PRO A 172 33.01 -25.96 -7.56
N VAL A 173 32.97 -25.38 -8.77
CA VAL A 173 31.88 -24.51 -9.23
C VAL A 173 30.57 -25.30 -9.35
N VAL A 174 30.61 -26.48 -10.00
CA VAL A 174 29.44 -27.37 -10.13
C VAL A 174 29.00 -27.85 -8.76
N LEU A 175 29.94 -28.23 -7.89
CA LEU A 175 29.61 -28.64 -6.52
C LEU A 175 28.93 -27.50 -5.76
N GLY A 176 29.46 -26.28 -5.82
CA GLY A 176 28.86 -25.08 -5.24
C GLY A 176 27.46 -24.81 -5.79
N PHE A 177 27.25 -24.96 -7.09
CA PHE A 177 25.93 -24.81 -7.73
C PHE A 177 24.91 -25.86 -7.23
N LEU A 178 25.31 -27.11 -7.10
CA LEU A 178 24.45 -28.17 -6.56
C LEU A 178 24.06 -27.89 -5.09
N ILE A 179 25.00 -27.41 -4.28
CA ILE A 179 24.71 -26.99 -2.89
C ILE A 179 23.74 -25.81 -2.88
N MET A 180 23.95 -24.81 -3.76
CA MET A 180 23.07 -23.66 -3.90
C MET A 180 21.64 -24.07 -4.27
N MET A 181 21.46 -25.00 -5.19
CA MET A 181 20.13 -25.54 -5.54
C MET A 181 19.41 -26.13 -4.32
N LYS A 182 20.15 -26.78 -3.40
CA LYS A 182 19.58 -27.29 -2.16
C LYS A 182 19.17 -26.19 -1.18
N MET A 183 19.87 -25.05 -1.20
CA MET A 183 19.54 -23.87 -0.37
C MET A 183 18.27 -23.14 -0.86
N THR A 184 17.92 -23.24 -2.15
CA THR A 184 16.75 -22.63 -2.77
C THR A 184 15.55 -23.57 -2.91
N GLY A 185 15.58 -24.73 -2.21
CA GLY A 185 14.53 -25.74 -2.26
C GLY A 185 13.24 -25.31 -1.52
N LYS A 186 12.14 -26.07 -1.77
CA LYS A 186 10.80 -25.78 -1.22
C LYS A 186 10.75 -25.63 0.31
N ASP A 187 11.57 -26.39 1.04
CA ASP A 187 11.62 -26.31 2.51
C ASP A 187 12.20 -24.97 2.98
N MET A 188 13.19 -24.45 2.25
CA MET A 188 13.79 -23.17 2.56
C MET A 188 12.85 -22.00 2.19
N GLU A 189 12.15 -22.12 1.06
CA GLU A 189 11.10 -21.19 0.64
C GLU A 189 10.00 -21.08 1.71
N LYS A 190 9.54 -22.22 2.25
CA LYS A 190 8.56 -22.24 3.34
C LYS A 190 9.07 -21.58 4.62
N ARG A 191 10.34 -21.81 5.00
CA ARG A 191 10.96 -21.16 6.18
C ARG A 191 11.11 -19.67 5.98
N MET A 192 11.48 -19.23 4.77
CA MET A 192 11.55 -17.80 4.42
C MET A 192 10.17 -17.13 4.50
N GLU A 193 9.12 -17.79 3.99
CA GLU A 193 7.75 -17.29 4.10
C GLU A 193 7.33 -17.12 5.56
N GLN A 194 7.59 -18.11 6.42
CA GLN A 194 7.28 -18.03 7.85
C GLN A 194 8.07 -16.92 8.56
N TYR A 195 9.35 -16.78 8.23
CA TYR A 195 10.19 -15.67 8.70
C TYR A 195 9.63 -14.30 8.30
N GLN A 196 9.24 -14.12 7.02
CA GLN A 196 8.66 -12.86 6.53
C GLN A 196 7.30 -12.55 7.18
N ASN A 197 6.46 -13.57 7.40
CA ASN A 197 5.18 -13.42 8.09
C ASN A 197 5.40 -13.00 9.55
N ALA A 198 6.30 -13.67 10.26
CA ALA A 198 6.62 -13.32 11.66
C ALA A 198 7.22 -11.89 11.78
N LEU A 199 8.04 -11.47 10.81
CA LEU A 199 8.57 -10.09 10.74
C LEU A 199 7.44 -9.07 10.52
N ALA A 200 6.48 -9.38 9.66
CA ALA A 200 5.33 -8.52 9.41
C ALA A 200 4.45 -8.39 10.66
N ASP A 201 4.18 -9.51 11.35
CA ASP A 201 3.39 -9.54 12.58
C ASP A 201 4.07 -8.76 13.70
N MET A 202 5.37 -8.95 13.92
CA MET A 202 6.15 -8.18 14.88
C MET A 202 6.11 -6.68 14.57
N SER A 203 6.24 -6.31 13.29
CA SER A 203 6.19 -4.92 12.86
C SER A 203 4.80 -4.28 13.12
N ASN A 204 3.72 -5.04 12.91
CA ASN A 204 2.36 -4.58 13.17
C ASN A 204 2.12 -4.38 14.68
N GLU A 205 2.52 -5.35 15.51
CA GLU A 205 2.39 -5.24 16.97
C GLU A 205 3.28 -4.12 17.55
N ALA A 206 4.46 -3.85 16.95
CA ALA A 206 5.31 -2.71 17.31
C ALA A 206 4.60 -1.36 17.07
N VAL A 207 3.89 -1.21 15.95
CA VAL A 207 3.09 0.00 15.67
C VAL A 207 1.97 0.17 16.70
N GLU A 208 1.27 -0.90 17.05
CA GLU A 208 0.22 -0.86 18.08
C GLU A 208 0.79 -0.55 19.46
N TYR A 209 1.96 -1.10 19.80
CA TYR A 209 2.67 -0.76 21.03
C TYR A 209 3.01 0.73 21.11
N VAL A 210 3.58 1.30 20.03
CA VAL A 210 3.92 2.74 19.98
C VAL A 210 2.67 3.61 20.12
N ARG A 211 1.55 3.24 19.53
CA ARG A 211 0.26 3.93 19.74
C ARG A 211 -0.24 3.84 21.17
N GLY A 212 0.01 2.72 21.83
CA GLY A 212 -0.35 2.47 23.23
C GLY A 212 0.62 3.05 24.26
N VAL A 213 1.77 3.61 23.88
CA VAL A 213 2.79 4.15 24.81
C VAL A 213 2.23 5.14 25.84
N PRO A 214 1.33 6.08 25.49
CA PRO A 214 0.73 6.97 26.50
C PRO A 214 0.01 6.20 27.61
N VAL A 215 -0.77 5.17 27.24
CA VAL A 215 -1.48 4.31 28.19
C VAL A 215 -0.49 3.50 29.05
N VAL A 216 0.52 2.89 28.40
CA VAL A 216 1.56 2.11 29.08
C VAL A 216 2.30 2.95 30.12
N LYS A 217 2.66 4.20 29.78
CA LYS A 217 3.32 5.13 30.69
C LYS A 217 2.42 5.58 31.84
N THR A 218 1.15 5.88 31.55
CA THR A 218 0.19 6.34 32.56
C THR A 218 -0.04 5.27 33.63
N PHE A 219 -0.07 3.99 33.24
CA PHE A 219 -0.30 2.88 34.16
C PHE A 219 0.97 2.19 34.66
N GLY A 220 2.15 2.78 34.44
CA GLY A 220 3.45 2.26 34.92
C GLY A 220 3.81 0.88 34.38
N GLN A 221 3.26 0.49 33.22
CA GLN A 221 3.50 -0.81 32.62
C GLN A 221 4.81 -0.86 31.85
N THR A 222 5.37 -2.05 31.65
CA THR A 222 6.58 -2.29 30.86
C THR A 222 6.24 -2.97 29.54
N ILE A 223 7.22 -3.03 28.61
CA ILE A 223 7.09 -3.78 27.34
C ILE A 223 6.73 -5.25 27.57
N PHE A 224 7.17 -5.85 28.67
CA PHE A 224 6.83 -7.24 29.01
C PHE A 224 5.37 -7.43 29.42
N SER A 225 4.71 -6.37 29.86
CA SER A 225 3.26 -6.39 30.16
C SER A 225 2.43 -6.43 28.88
N PHE A 226 2.98 -6.01 27.74
CA PHE A 226 2.32 -6.07 26.44
C PHE A 226 2.56 -7.44 25.76
N LYS A 227 1.91 -8.47 26.30
CA LYS A 227 2.10 -9.89 25.92
C LYS A 227 2.05 -10.15 24.40
N ARG A 228 1.19 -9.43 23.67
CA ARG A 228 1.06 -9.61 22.21
C ARG A 228 2.35 -9.26 21.48
N PHE A 229 2.94 -8.10 21.78
CA PHE A 229 4.19 -7.67 21.17
C PHE A 229 5.35 -8.57 21.57
N LYS A 230 5.44 -8.96 22.85
CA LYS A 230 6.44 -9.92 23.30
C LYS A 230 6.33 -11.25 22.56
N ASN A 231 5.13 -11.81 22.45
CA ASN A 231 4.91 -13.06 21.73
C ASN A 231 5.28 -12.96 20.25
N ALA A 232 5.02 -11.79 19.61
CA ALA A 232 5.41 -11.55 18.22
C ALA A 232 6.94 -11.49 18.05
N ILE A 233 7.67 -10.91 19.03
CA ILE A 233 9.15 -10.92 19.08
C ILE A 233 9.66 -12.36 19.22
N ASP A 234 9.14 -13.11 20.18
CA ASP A 234 9.56 -14.49 20.45
C ASP A 234 9.29 -15.40 19.23
N ASN A 235 8.15 -15.20 18.55
CA ASN A 235 7.83 -15.90 17.30
C ASN A 235 8.80 -15.52 16.16
N TYR A 236 9.07 -14.22 15.99
CA TYR A 236 10.06 -13.75 15.01
C TYR A 236 11.45 -14.35 15.29
N GLU A 237 11.92 -14.32 16.53
CA GLU A 237 13.18 -14.94 16.95
C GLU A 237 13.23 -16.43 16.56
N THR A 238 12.17 -17.16 16.85
CA THR A 238 12.04 -18.59 16.51
C THR A 238 12.27 -18.84 15.03
N TRP A 239 11.61 -18.07 14.16
CA TRP A 239 11.71 -18.26 12.71
C TRP A 239 13.02 -17.74 12.12
N VAL A 240 13.58 -16.63 12.64
CA VAL A 240 14.94 -16.16 12.28
C VAL A 240 15.97 -17.24 12.57
N ILE A 241 15.93 -17.79 13.79
CA ILE A 241 16.87 -18.85 14.19
C ILE A 241 16.67 -20.09 13.33
N ALA A 242 15.43 -20.51 13.08
CA ALA A 242 15.13 -21.69 12.25
C ALA A 242 15.62 -21.52 10.81
N TYR A 243 15.42 -20.33 10.22
CA TYR A 243 15.90 -19.98 8.88
C TYR A 243 17.44 -19.97 8.83
N THR A 244 18.07 -19.23 9.74
CA THR A 244 19.54 -19.09 9.79
C THR A 244 20.23 -20.44 10.07
N LYS A 245 19.71 -21.24 11.01
CA LYS A 245 20.23 -22.60 11.27
C LYS A 245 20.10 -23.51 10.05
N GLY A 246 18.99 -23.39 9.30
CA GLY A 246 18.78 -24.15 8.07
C GLY A 246 19.78 -23.82 6.97
N LEU A 247 20.22 -22.55 6.88
CA LEU A 247 21.21 -22.11 5.89
C LEU A 247 22.66 -22.33 6.32
N ARG A 248 22.95 -22.46 7.62
CA ARG A 248 24.32 -22.45 8.15
C ARG A 248 25.25 -23.48 7.50
N LEU A 249 24.86 -24.74 7.51
CA LEU A 249 25.70 -25.81 6.92
C LEU A 249 25.79 -25.71 5.40
N PRO A 250 24.67 -25.61 4.66
CA PRO A 250 24.74 -25.40 3.20
C PRO A 250 25.59 -24.20 2.81
N MET A 251 25.48 -23.05 3.51
CA MET A 251 26.26 -21.85 3.21
C MET A 251 27.76 -22.06 3.46
N MET A 252 28.13 -22.76 4.54
CA MET A 252 29.51 -23.12 4.81
C MET A 252 30.08 -24.01 3.68
N PHE A 253 29.37 -25.04 3.27
CA PHE A 253 29.80 -25.92 2.18
C PHE A 253 29.86 -25.18 0.84
N TYR A 254 28.89 -24.34 0.54
CA TYR A 254 28.91 -23.49 -0.65
C TYR A 254 30.12 -22.59 -0.68
N THR A 255 30.37 -21.83 0.40
CA THR A 255 31.50 -20.90 0.50
C THR A 255 32.83 -21.65 0.40
N THR A 256 32.94 -22.82 1.06
CA THR A 256 34.14 -23.68 0.97
C THR A 256 34.35 -24.18 -0.46
N ALA A 257 33.28 -24.68 -1.12
CA ALA A 257 33.38 -25.16 -2.50
C ALA A 257 33.84 -24.07 -3.46
N ILE A 258 33.25 -22.87 -3.39
CA ILE A 258 33.63 -21.76 -4.29
C ILE A 258 35.06 -21.30 -4.05
N ASN A 259 35.49 -21.16 -2.79
CA ASN A 259 36.86 -20.75 -2.48
C ASN A 259 37.89 -21.86 -2.73
N SER A 260 37.47 -23.14 -2.85
CA SER A 260 38.37 -24.24 -3.15
C SER A 260 38.82 -24.29 -4.63
N VAL A 261 38.23 -23.47 -5.54
CA VAL A 261 38.68 -23.35 -6.94
C VAL A 261 40.18 -23.10 -6.99
N PHE A 262 40.69 -22.20 -6.15
CA PHE A 262 42.12 -21.89 -6.05
C PHE A 262 42.95 -23.12 -5.63
N ALA A 263 42.49 -23.90 -4.64
CA ALA A 263 43.20 -25.09 -4.20
C ALA A 263 43.23 -26.19 -5.28
N PHE A 264 42.13 -26.37 -6.01
CA PHE A 264 42.04 -27.29 -7.14
C PHE A 264 43.01 -26.90 -8.26
N LEU A 265 43.13 -25.61 -8.59
CA LEU A 265 44.04 -25.12 -9.59
C LEU A 265 45.51 -25.35 -9.18
N ILE A 266 45.88 -25.09 -7.92
CA ILE A 266 47.23 -25.37 -7.41
C ILE A 266 47.52 -26.88 -7.44
N ALA A 267 46.60 -27.71 -6.93
CA ALA A 267 46.79 -29.13 -6.93
C ALA A 267 46.94 -29.71 -8.36
N GLY A 268 46.12 -29.20 -9.30
CA GLY A 268 46.24 -29.56 -10.73
C GLY A 268 47.52 -29.07 -11.35
N GLY A 269 47.93 -27.84 -11.05
CA GLY A 269 49.21 -27.26 -11.47
C GLY A 269 50.39 -28.15 -11.06
N ILE A 270 50.46 -28.57 -9.77
CA ILE A 270 51.47 -29.48 -9.25
C ILE A 270 51.41 -30.85 -9.97
N LEU A 271 50.21 -31.38 -10.23
CA LEU A 271 50.04 -32.64 -10.92
C LEU A 271 50.56 -32.59 -12.37
N PHE A 272 50.21 -31.51 -13.09
CA PHE A 272 50.59 -31.36 -14.51
C PHE A 272 52.05 -30.98 -14.69
N THR A 273 52.75 -30.41 -13.69
CA THR A 273 54.18 -30.12 -13.72
C THR A 273 55.06 -31.33 -13.49
N ARG A 274 54.50 -32.52 -13.11
CA ARG A 274 55.29 -33.79 -12.95
C ARG A 274 56.06 -34.20 -14.23
N GLY A 275 55.59 -33.80 -15.42
CA GLY A 275 56.21 -34.01 -16.71
C GLY A 275 57.21 -32.94 -17.15
N GLY A 276 57.50 -31.94 -16.32
CA GLY A 276 58.24 -30.73 -16.61
C GLY A 276 57.37 -29.47 -16.58
N VAL A 277 57.96 -28.34 -16.24
CA VAL A 277 57.29 -27.04 -16.23
C VAL A 277 57.43 -26.41 -17.61
N THR A 278 56.32 -26.18 -18.29
CA THR A 278 56.30 -25.39 -19.53
C THR A 278 55.86 -23.95 -19.26
N ASN A 279 56.40 -22.99 -20.00
CA ASN A 279 55.97 -21.59 -19.85
C ASN A 279 54.48 -21.41 -20.10
N GLU A 280 53.89 -22.18 -21.03
CA GLU A 280 52.46 -22.17 -21.33
C GLU A 280 51.61 -22.64 -20.14
N LEU A 281 51.99 -23.72 -19.46
CA LEU A 281 51.27 -24.20 -18.27
C LEU A 281 51.37 -23.18 -17.12
N LEU A 282 52.53 -22.58 -16.92
CA LEU A 282 52.73 -21.55 -15.89
C LEU A 282 51.88 -20.30 -16.19
N LEU A 283 51.90 -19.83 -17.44
CA LEU A 283 51.07 -18.72 -17.91
C LEU A 283 49.59 -18.95 -17.63
N ASN A 284 49.06 -20.10 -18.08
CA ASN A 284 47.67 -20.43 -17.90
C ASN A 284 47.31 -20.59 -16.42
N LEU A 285 48.16 -21.21 -15.60
CA LEU A 285 47.92 -21.34 -14.16
C LEU A 285 47.84 -19.98 -13.47
N ILE A 286 48.75 -19.04 -13.77
CA ILE A 286 48.71 -17.68 -13.22
C ILE A 286 47.42 -16.98 -13.65
N PHE A 287 47.03 -17.07 -14.92
CA PHE A 287 45.81 -16.50 -15.45
C PHE A 287 44.55 -17.02 -14.73
N TYR A 288 44.45 -18.34 -14.53
CA TYR A 288 43.32 -18.93 -13.82
C TYR A 288 43.25 -18.48 -12.35
N ILE A 289 44.37 -18.30 -11.69
CA ILE A 289 44.44 -17.74 -10.33
C ILE A 289 43.87 -16.31 -10.32
N VAL A 290 44.23 -15.48 -11.29
CA VAL A 290 43.78 -14.08 -11.40
C VAL A 290 42.28 -13.99 -11.69
N ILE A 291 41.72 -14.90 -12.51
CA ILE A 291 40.27 -14.87 -12.84
C ILE A 291 39.36 -15.53 -11.80
N THR A 292 39.91 -16.33 -10.90
CA THR A 292 39.14 -17.08 -9.88
C THR A 292 38.16 -16.20 -9.03
N PRO A 293 38.54 -14.97 -8.58
CA PRO A 293 37.60 -14.12 -7.84
C PRO A 293 36.34 -13.75 -8.63
N VAL A 294 36.43 -13.64 -9.96
CA VAL A 294 35.28 -13.34 -10.83
C VAL A 294 34.29 -14.49 -10.84
N ILE A 295 34.77 -15.73 -10.79
CA ILE A 295 33.92 -16.93 -10.67
C ILE A 295 33.11 -16.87 -9.37
N GLY A 296 33.78 -16.61 -8.23
CA GLY A 296 33.15 -16.53 -6.92
C GLY A 296 32.08 -15.44 -6.82
N THR A 297 32.40 -14.23 -7.30
CA THR A 297 31.45 -13.10 -7.27
C THR A 297 30.23 -13.34 -8.18
N THR A 298 30.45 -13.96 -9.34
CA THR A 298 29.37 -14.30 -10.30
C THR A 298 28.38 -15.30 -9.70
N LEU A 299 28.86 -16.38 -9.10
CA LEU A 299 27.99 -17.38 -8.45
C LEU A 299 27.24 -16.78 -7.27
N THR A 300 27.86 -15.92 -6.49
CA THR A 300 27.20 -15.23 -5.38
C THR A 300 26.06 -14.32 -5.88
N LYS A 301 26.25 -13.60 -6.99
CA LYS A 301 25.18 -12.81 -7.61
C LYS A 301 24.00 -13.69 -8.04
N ILE A 302 24.26 -14.85 -8.65
CA ILE A 302 23.21 -15.79 -9.06
C ILE A 302 22.41 -16.30 -7.84
N MET A 303 23.10 -16.58 -6.74
CA MET A 303 22.45 -17.08 -5.50
C MET A 303 21.38 -16.13 -4.97
N PHE A 304 21.63 -14.83 -4.95
CA PHE A 304 20.67 -13.84 -4.44
C PHE A 304 19.54 -13.47 -5.43
N MET A 305 19.61 -13.90 -6.69
CA MET A 305 18.58 -13.59 -7.70
C MET A 305 17.19 -14.15 -7.37
N SER A 306 17.11 -15.25 -6.62
CA SER A 306 15.83 -15.88 -6.23
C SER A 306 15.08 -15.06 -5.19
N GLU A 307 15.78 -14.44 -4.23
CA GLU A 307 15.20 -13.60 -3.19
C GLU A 307 14.52 -12.36 -3.78
N ASP A 308 15.18 -11.70 -4.73
CA ASP A 308 14.63 -10.55 -5.45
C ASP A 308 13.32 -10.86 -6.19
N ALA A 309 13.22 -12.07 -6.77
CA ALA A 309 12.01 -12.52 -7.46
C ALA A 309 10.82 -12.73 -6.50
N MET A 310 11.08 -13.15 -5.27
CA MET A 310 10.06 -13.29 -4.23
C MET A 310 9.53 -11.93 -3.77
N ILE A 311 10.42 -10.99 -3.50
CA ILE A 311 10.05 -9.63 -3.06
C ILE A 311 9.15 -8.93 -4.09
N VAL A 312 9.53 -8.98 -5.37
CA VAL A 312 8.70 -8.37 -6.41
C VAL A 312 7.40 -9.13 -6.64
N GLY A 313 7.42 -10.45 -6.46
CA GLY A 313 6.22 -11.29 -6.54
C GLY A 313 5.18 -10.89 -5.49
N ASP A 314 5.59 -10.70 -4.24
CA ASP A 314 4.73 -10.21 -3.16
C ASP A 314 4.19 -8.81 -3.45
N ALA A 315 5.06 -7.89 -3.91
CA ALA A 315 4.65 -6.54 -4.28
C ALA A 315 3.56 -6.53 -5.37
N ILE A 316 3.72 -7.35 -6.43
CA ILE A 316 2.73 -7.49 -7.51
C ILE A 316 1.43 -8.13 -6.98
N ASN A 317 1.51 -9.12 -6.10
CA ASN A 317 0.33 -9.75 -5.52
C ASN A 317 -0.50 -8.73 -4.70
N ARG A 318 0.15 -7.89 -3.90
CA ARG A 318 -0.51 -6.81 -3.13
C ARG A 318 -1.15 -5.75 -4.04
N ILE A 319 -0.49 -5.38 -5.14
CA ILE A 319 -1.06 -4.48 -6.16
C ILE A 319 -2.32 -5.12 -6.76
N ASN A 320 -2.24 -6.39 -7.15
CA ASN A 320 -3.36 -7.10 -7.75
C ASN A 320 -4.51 -7.33 -6.76
N GLU A 321 -4.23 -7.52 -5.45
CA GLU A 321 -5.25 -7.63 -4.41
C GLU A 321 -6.19 -6.41 -4.46
N VAL A 322 -5.64 -5.20 -4.56
CA VAL A 322 -6.43 -3.97 -4.65
C VAL A 322 -7.09 -3.83 -6.03
N LEU A 323 -6.37 -4.07 -7.12
CA LEU A 323 -6.91 -3.92 -8.48
C LEU A 323 -8.00 -4.96 -8.84
N ASN A 324 -8.07 -6.08 -8.13
CA ASN A 324 -9.11 -7.09 -8.31
C ASN A 324 -10.40 -6.79 -7.53
N GLU A 325 -10.37 -5.84 -6.57
CA GLU A 325 -11.59 -5.38 -5.92
C GLU A 325 -12.48 -4.72 -6.97
N LYS A 326 -13.78 -5.04 -6.92
CA LYS A 326 -14.72 -4.55 -7.92
C LYS A 326 -15.14 -3.11 -7.62
N PRO A 327 -14.98 -2.15 -8.54
CA PRO A 327 -15.59 -0.84 -8.41
C PRO A 327 -17.12 -0.97 -8.43
N LEU A 328 -17.80 0.07 -7.91
CA LEU A 328 -19.25 0.16 -8.06
C LEU A 328 -19.62 0.15 -9.56
N SER A 329 -20.64 -0.62 -9.90
CA SER A 329 -21.15 -0.68 -11.29
C SER A 329 -21.63 0.72 -11.70
N GLU A 330 -21.13 1.21 -12.83
CA GLU A 330 -21.66 2.44 -13.42
C GLU A 330 -22.92 2.11 -14.23
N SER A 331 -23.98 2.88 -13.99
CA SER A 331 -25.18 2.77 -14.81
C SER A 331 -24.91 3.28 -16.22
N SER A 332 -25.27 2.48 -17.21
CA SER A 332 -25.27 2.89 -18.62
C SER A 332 -26.51 3.73 -19.00
N VAL A 333 -27.49 3.83 -18.09
CA VAL A 333 -28.74 4.55 -18.28
C VAL A 333 -28.69 5.87 -17.52
N ASN A 334 -29.05 6.96 -18.17
CA ASN A 334 -29.08 8.28 -17.53
C ASN A 334 -30.45 8.55 -16.87
N ASN A 335 -30.75 7.77 -15.83
CA ASN A 335 -31.97 7.91 -15.06
C ASN A 335 -31.81 9.04 -14.02
N ILE A 336 -32.63 10.07 -14.12
CA ILE A 336 -32.66 11.20 -13.19
C ILE A 336 -33.91 11.07 -12.31
N PRO A 337 -33.75 10.94 -10.97
CA PRO A 337 -34.90 10.89 -10.04
C PRO A 337 -35.78 12.13 -10.13
N LYS A 338 -37.09 11.92 -10.23
CA LYS A 338 -38.08 13.01 -10.36
C LYS A 338 -38.33 13.75 -9.04
N ASP A 339 -38.22 13.05 -7.94
CA ASP A 339 -38.35 13.60 -6.59
C ASP A 339 -37.20 13.11 -5.67
N ASN A 340 -37.28 13.43 -4.40
CA ASN A 340 -36.26 13.15 -3.39
C ASN A 340 -36.77 12.20 -2.29
N GLY A 341 -37.85 11.43 -2.57
CA GLY A 341 -38.30 10.36 -1.67
C GLY A 341 -37.35 9.18 -1.72
N ILE A 342 -37.19 8.49 -0.61
CA ILE A 342 -36.29 7.35 -0.46
C ILE A 342 -37.11 6.14 -0.03
N THR A 343 -36.95 5.01 -0.72
CA THR A 343 -37.61 3.74 -0.37
C THR A 343 -36.59 2.62 -0.32
N LEU A 344 -36.56 1.88 0.75
CA LEU A 344 -35.79 0.64 0.88
C LEU A 344 -36.76 -0.52 0.81
N GLU A 345 -36.46 -1.54 0.00
CA GLU A 345 -37.27 -2.73 -0.18
C GLU A 345 -36.43 -3.98 0.09
N HIS A 346 -36.70 -4.65 1.22
CA HIS A 346 -36.08 -5.92 1.61
C HIS A 346 -34.54 -5.90 1.61
N VAL A 347 -33.93 -4.79 2.06
CA VAL A 347 -32.50 -4.57 2.00
C VAL A 347 -31.76 -5.41 3.05
N SER A 348 -30.79 -6.23 2.57
CA SER A 348 -29.86 -6.96 3.44
C SER A 348 -28.41 -6.69 3.02
N TYR A 349 -27.54 -6.60 4.02
CA TYR A 349 -26.11 -6.34 3.80
C TYR A 349 -25.24 -6.95 4.90
N SER A 350 -24.10 -7.51 4.50
CA SER A 350 -23.06 -8.04 5.40
C SER A 350 -21.66 -7.57 4.97
N TYR A 351 -20.83 -7.16 5.92
CA TYR A 351 -19.44 -6.76 5.66
C TYR A 351 -18.49 -7.93 5.41
N ASP A 352 -18.74 -9.06 6.05
CA ASP A 352 -17.84 -10.23 6.05
C ASP A 352 -18.48 -11.51 5.49
N GLY A 353 -19.75 -11.43 5.09
CA GLY A 353 -20.55 -12.56 4.61
C GLY A 353 -20.97 -13.54 5.70
N LYS A 354 -20.67 -13.28 6.98
CA LYS A 354 -21.00 -14.15 8.12
C LYS A 354 -22.16 -13.62 8.95
N LYS A 355 -22.13 -12.32 9.29
CA LYS A 355 -23.18 -11.67 10.05
C LYS A 355 -23.78 -10.52 9.23
N ASN A 356 -25.11 -10.49 9.13
CA ASN A 356 -25.80 -9.39 8.50
C ASN A 356 -25.73 -8.15 9.41
N ALA A 357 -25.33 -7.01 8.82
CA ALA A 357 -25.40 -5.70 9.43
C ALA A 357 -26.78 -5.05 9.19
N LEU A 358 -27.45 -5.42 8.09
CA LEU A 358 -28.86 -5.16 7.83
C LEU A 358 -29.51 -6.45 7.38
N ASN A 359 -30.73 -6.72 7.90
CA ASN A 359 -31.48 -7.93 7.64
C ASN A 359 -32.93 -7.56 7.29
N ASP A 360 -33.28 -7.70 6.01
CA ASP A 360 -34.64 -7.51 5.48
C ASP A 360 -35.25 -6.14 5.80
N VAL A 361 -34.46 -5.07 5.73
CA VAL A 361 -34.91 -3.71 6.09
C VAL A 361 -35.75 -3.11 4.99
N SER A 362 -36.98 -2.68 5.36
CA SER A 362 -37.89 -1.95 4.49
C SER A 362 -38.39 -0.68 5.18
N LEU A 363 -38.27 0.48 4.49
CA LEU A 363 -38.77 1.76 4.96
C LEU A 363 -39.07 2.71 3.80
N SER A 364 -39.86 3.75 4.06
CA SER A 364 -40.20 4.79 3.08
C SER A 364 -40.13 6.17 3.73
N ILE A 365 -39.45 7.10 3.04
CA ILE A 365 -39.25 8.50 3.44
C ILE A 365 -39.81 9.39 2.34
N LYS A 366 -40.79 10.23 2.67
CA LYS A 366 -41.38 11.15 1.70
C LYS A 366 -40.46 12.34 1.42
N PRO A 367 -40.54 12.97 0.22
CA PRO A 367 -39.83 14.19 -0.04
C PRO A 367 -40.07 15.27 1.01
N GLY A 368 -39.00 15.89 1.52
CA GLY A 368 -39.06 16.92 2.54
C GLY A 368 -39.28 16.42 3.98
N GLN A 369 -39.34 15.11 4.20
CA GLN A 369 -39.53 14.52 5.51
C GLN A 369 -38.20 14.38 6.27
N THR A 370 -38.24 14.65 7.58
CA THR A 370 -37.10 14.40 8.49
C THR A 370 -37.33 13.08 9.22
N VAL A 371 -36.43 12.15 9.06
CA VAL A 371 -36.47 10.81 9.67
C VAL A 371 -35.27 10.59 10.57
N ALA A 372 -35.52 10.05 11.76
CA ALA A 372 -34.50 9.68 12.72
C ALA A 372 -34.27 8.16 12.76
N LEU A 373 -33.03 7.73 12.75
CA LEU A 373 -32.60 6.36 12.98
C LEU A 373 -32.00 6.25 14.38
N VAL A 374 -32.63 5.45 15.26
CA VAL A 374 -32.18 5.22 16.64
C VAL A 374 -31.99 3.73 16.92
N GLY A 375 -31.35 3.39 18.02
CA GLY A 375 -31.10 2.01 18.41
C GLY A 375 -29.71 1.81 19.02
N SER A 376 -29.42 0.60 19.46
CA SER A 376 -28.12 0.23 20.07
C SER A 376 -26.93 0.46 19.14
N SER A 377 -25.73 0.60 19.72
CA SER A 377 -24.50 0.60 18.94
C SER A 377 -24.36 -0.73 18.19
N GLY A 378 -24.00 -0.67 16.91
CA GLY A 378 -23.93 -1.86 16.05
C GLY A 378 -25.29 -2.33 15.49
N GLY A 379 -26.41 -1.63 15.77
CA GLY A 379 -27.75 -1.99 15.29
C GLY A 379 -27.99 -1.76 13.77
N GLY A 380 -26.99 -1.29 12.99
CA GLY A 380 -27.11 -1.15 11.53
C GLY A 380 -27.39 0.27 11.02
N LYS A 381 -27.54 1.28 11.88
CA LYS A 381 -27.90 2.67 11.53
C LYS A 381 -26.96 3.30 10.50
N THR A 382 -25.65 3.34 10.77
CA THR A 382 -24.65 3.89 9.86
C THR A 382 -24.54 3.06 8.56
N THR A 383 -24.73 1.73 8.64
CA THR A 383 -24.76 0.86 7.46
C THR A 383 -25.93 1.21 6.54
N LEU A 384 -27.11 1.47 7.10
CA LEU A 384 -28.29 1.90 6.35
C LEU A 384 -28.02 3.24 5.63
N ALA A 385 -27.49 4.22 6.34
CA ALA A 385 -27.11 5.51 5.77
C ALA A 385 -26.07 5.38 4.63
N ASN A 386 -25.07 4.53 4.82
CA ASN A 386 -24.05 4.24 3.81
C ASN A 386 -24.62 3.55 2.56
N ILE A 387 -25.64 2.70 2.70
CA ILE A 387 -26.31 2.07 1.56
C ILE A 387 -27.18 3.09 0.81
N VAL A 388 -27.91 3.97 1.49
CA VAL A 388 -28.70 5.03 0.86
C VAL A 388 -27.82 5.97 0.02
N THR A 389 -26.58 6.25 0.47
CA THR A 389 -25.61 7.03 -0.29
C THR A 389 -24.88 6.23 -1.38
N ARG A 390 -25.16 4.93 -1.47
CA ARG A 390 -24.43 4.02 -2.36
C ARG A 390 -22.92 4.00 -2.10
N PHE A 391 -22.52 4.11 -0.83
CA PHE A 391 -21.14 3.80 -0.44
C PHE A 391 -20.88 2.29 -0.51
N PHE A 392 -21.97 1.50 -0.49
CA PHE A 392 -22.04 0.07 -0.76
C PHE A 392 -23.29 -0.21 -1.59
N ASP A 393 -23.24 -1.19 -2.48
CA ASP A 393 -24.45 -1.74 -3.08
C ASP A 393 -25.10 -2.76 -2.13
N PRO A 394 -26.44 -2.80 -2.01
CA PRO A 394 -27.13 -3.81 -1.22
C PRO A 394 -26.86 -5.22 -1.80
N GLN A 395 -26.71 -6.22 -0.93
CA GLN A 395 -26.52 -7.61 -1.36
C GLN A 395 -27.83 -8.30 -1.71
N LYS A 396 -28.93 -7.87 -1.07
CA LYS A 396 -30.30 -8.26 -1.39
C LYS A 396 -31.20 -7.03 -1.25
N GLY A 397 -32.33 -7.07 -1.96
CA GLY A 397 -33.27 -5.95 -2.00
C GLY A 397 -32.79 -4.82 -2.90
N ARG A 398 -33.43 -3.66 -2.80
CA ARG A 398 -33.09 -2.46 -3.57
C ARG A 398 -33.38 -1.19 -2.79
N VAL A 399 -32.69 -0.13 -3.17
CA VAL A 399 -32.90 1.23 -2.65
C VAL A 399 -33.32 2.13 -3.79
N LEU A 400 -34.42 2.83 -3.62
CA LEU A 400 -34.99 3.72 -4.63
C LEU A 400 -34.88 5.17 -4.15
N ILE A 401 -34.52 6.09 -5.06
CA ILE A 401 -34.65 7.54 -4.88
C ILE A 401 -35.56 8.04 -6.00
N GLY A 402 -36.67 8.68 -5.64
CA GLY A 402 -37.67 9.13 -6.63
C GLY A 402 -38.16 7.99 -7.55
N ASN A 403 -38.36 6.80 -6.96
CA ASN A 403 -38.77 5.56 -7.63
C ASN A 403 -37.75 4.97 -8.64
N ILE A 404 -36.48 5.42 -8.61
CA ILE A 404 -35.41 4.86 -9.44
C ILE A 404 -34.39 4.17 -8.52
N ASP A 405 -33.98 2.94 -8.87
CA ASP A 405 -32.94 2.22 -8.13
C ASP A 405 -31.63 3.01 -8.15
N ILE A 406 -30.99 3.14 -6.98
CA ILE A 406 -29.73 3.88 -6.85
C ILE A 406 -28.62 3.29 -7.72
N CYS A 407 -28.69 1.99 -8.06
CA CYS A 407 -27.76 1.33 -8.96
C CYS A 407 -27.92 1.80 -10.40
N ASP A 408 -29.11 2.28 -10.78
CA ASP A 408 -29.43 2.79 -12.11
C ASP A 408 -29.27 4.31 -12.25
N ILE A 409 -28.95 5.00 -11.18
CA ILE A 409 -28.65 6.44 -11.19
C ILE A 409 -27.15 6.64 -11.47
N PRO A 410 -26.77 7.50 -12.43
CA PRO A 410 -25.36 7.87 -12.62
C PRO A 410 -24.73 8.40 -11.35
N LYS A 411 -23.49 7.96 -11.04
CA LYS A 411 -22.80 8.30 -9.79
C LYS A 411 -22.76 9.81 -9.53
N GLU A 412 -22.47 10.61 -10.55
CA GLU A 412 -22.42 12.07 -10.42
C GLU A 412 -23.79 12.65 -10.05
N THR A 413 -24.86 12.19 -10.68
CA THR A 413 -26.24 12.60 -10.39
C THR A 413 -26.63 12.23 -8.96
N LEU A 414 -26.31 11.01 -8.53
CA LEU A 414 -26.57 10.56 -7.14
C LEU A 414 -25.79 11.41 -6.13
N MET A 415 -24.48 11.60 -6.38
CA MET A 415 -23.65 12.42 -5.49
C MET A 415 -24.13 13.88 -5.42
N ASN A 416 -24.67 14.46 -6.49
CA ASN A 416 -25.25 15.80 -6.47
C ASN A 416 -26.57 15.87 -5.69
N LYS A 417 -27.32 14.78 -5.64
CA LYS A 417 -28.59 14.71 -4.91
C LYS A 417 -28.45 14.45 -3.41
N VAL A 418 -27.35 13.86 -2.96
CA VAL A 418 -27.17 13.46 -1.55
C VAL A 418 -25.97 14.20 -0.94
N SER A 419 -26.14 14.76 0.25
CA SER A 419 -25.06 15.30 1.07
C SER A 419 -24.95 14.51 2.36
N PHE A 420 -23.73 14.15 2.77
CA PHE A 420 -23.46 13.38 3.97
C PHE A 420 -22.56 14.19 4.92
N VAL A 421 -23.01 14.36 6.16
CA VAL A 421 -22.21 14.93 7.25
C VAL A 421 -21.80 13.78 8.16
N PHE A 422 -20.51 13.44 8.12
CA PHE A 422 -19.95 12.32 8.88
C PHE A 422 -19.77 12.66 10.36
N GLN A 423 -19.84 11.66 11.23
CA GLN A 423 -19.53 11.76 12.66
C GLN A 423 -18.13 12.38 12.90
N ASN A 424 -17.13 11.90 12.19
CA ASN A 424 -15.75 12.41 12.23
C ASN A 424 -15.47 13.29 11.00
N SER A 425 -15.74 14.57 11.12
CA SER A 425 -15.55 15.56 10.05
C SER A 425 -14.08 15.87 9.87
N ARG A 426 -13.44 15.27 8.85
CA ARG A 426 -12.03 15.52 8.54
C ARG A 426 -11.87 16.68 7.59
N LEU A 427 -10.96 17.60 7.94
CA LEU A 427 -10.49 18.64 7.06
C LEU A 427 -9.19 18.19 6.36
N ILE A 428 -9.07 18.52 5.07
CA ILE A 428 -7.81 18.34 4.36
C ILE A 428 -6.84 19.48 4.72
N LYS A 429 -5.54 19.23 4.55
CA LYS A 429 -4.51 20.26 4.73
C LYS A 429 -4.58 21.29 3.60
N ALA A 430 -5.47 22.25 3.77
CA ALA A 430 -5.76 23.35 2.84
C ALA A 430 -6.36 24.51 3.62
N SER A 431 -6.60 25.66 2.97
CA SER A 431 -7.32 26.76 3.61
C SER A 431 -8.77 26.36 3.94
N ILE A 432 -9.43 27.10 4.84
CA ILE A 432 -10.85 26.91 5.11
C ILE A 432 -11.65 27.12 3.81
N LEU A 433 -11.31 28.13 3.05
CA LEU A 433 -11.91 28.42 1.75
C LEU A 433 -11.86 27.22 0.81
N GLU A 434 -10.66 26.60 0.63
CA GLU A 434 -10.50 25.42 -0.21
C GLU A 434 -11.25 24.20 0.34
N ASN A 435 -11.24 24.03 1.67
CA ASN A 435 -11.98 22.98 2.33
C ASN A 435 -13.49 23.07 2.07
N VAL A 436 -14.08 24.27 2.06
CA VAL A 436 -15.52 24.45 1.78
C VAL A 436 -15.79 24.38 0.28
N ARG A 437 -14.92 24.96 -0.57
CA ARG A 437 -15.04 24.95 -2.04
C ARG A 437 -15.06 23.55 -2.65
N MET A 438 -14.51 22.54 -1.96
CA MET A 438 -14.58 21.15 -2.43
C MET A 438 -16.00 20.66 -2.74
N ALA A 439 -17.02 21.23 -2.11
CA ALA A 439 -18.42 20.90 -2.33
C ALA A 439 -18.97 21.44 -3.66
N LYS A 440 -18.44 22.59 -4.11
CA LYS A 440 -18.80 23.28 -5.37
C LYS A 440 -17.54 24.00 -5.87
N PRO A 441 -16.75 23.39 -6.79
CA PRO A 441 -15.45 23.93 -7.25
C PRO A 441 -15.53 25.34 -7.83
N ASP A 442 -16.64 25.69 -8.49
CA ASP A 442 -16.87 26.97 -9.15
C ASP A 442 -17.50 28.02 -8.21
N ALA A 443 -17.61 27.72 -6.90
CA ALA A 443 -18.22 28.65 -5.95
C ALA A 443 -17.40 29.94 -5.81
N THR A 444 -18.09 31.07 -5.80
CA THR A 444 -17.48 32.35 -5.54
C THR A 444 -17.08 32.52 -4.07
N ARG A 445 -16.27 33.51 -3.76
CA ARG A 445 -15.84 33.76 -2.38
C ARG A 445 -17.03 34.19 -1.50
N GLU A 446 -17.98 34.91 -2.07
CA GLU A 446 -19.22 35.35 -1.44
C GLU A 446 -20.14 34.16 -1.11
N GLU A 447 -20.33 33.21 -2.04
CA GLU A 447 -21.10 31.98 -1.78
C GLU A 447 -20.50 31.16 -0.64
N ILE A 448 -19.17 31.09 -0.58
CA ILE A 448 -18.46 30.37 0.50
C ILE A 448 -18.63 31.13 1.83
N ALA A 449 -18.54 32.45 1.85
CA ALA A 449 -18.74 33.26 3.05
C ALA A 449 -20.16 33.09 3.60
N HIS A 450 -21.19 33.13 2.75
CA HIS A 450 -22.58 32.85 3.15
C HIS A 450 -22.78 31.45 3.70
N ALA A 451 -22.13 30.41 3.11
CA ALA A 451 -22.22 29.05 3.63
C ALA A 451 -21.54 28.93 4.99
N LEU A 452 -20.44 29.63 5.23
CA LEU A 452 -19.73 29.67 6.52
C LEU A 452 -20.55 30.40 7.59
N GLU A 453 -21.19 31.51 7.24
CA GLU A 453 -22.09 32.27 8.11
C GLU A 453 -23.29 31.42 8.51
N ALA A 454 -23.98 30.79 7.55
CA ALA A 454 -25.11 29.90 7.81
C ALA A 454 -24.72 28.67 8.68
N ALA A 455 -23.47 28.23 8.59
CA ALA A 455 -22.89 27.16 9.43
C ALA A 455 -22.35 27.67 10.78
N GLN A 456 -22.62 28.94 11.15
CA GLN A 456 -22.16 29.54 12.42
C GLN A 456 -20.62 29.49 12.59
N CYS A 457 -19.86 29.78 11.52
CA CYS A 457 -18.39 29.72 11.53
C CYS A 457 -17.69 31.08 11.69
N LEU A 458 -18.43 32.19 11.81
CA LEU A 458 -17.82 33.55 11.87
C LEU A 458 -16.85 33.69 13.04
N ASP A 459 -17.22 33.19 14.22
CA ASP A 459 -16.38 33.21 15.42
C ASP A 459 -15.06 32.42 15.27
N ILE A 460 -15.06 31.39 14.40
CA ILE A 460 -13.85 30.62 14.07
C ILE A 460 -12.96 31.48 13.17
N ILE A 461 -13.55 32.09 12.14
CA ILE A 461 -12.82 32.84 11.10
C ILE A 461 -12.16 34.07 11.71
N GLU A 462 -12.86 34.81 12.60
CA GLU A 462 -12.38 36.02 13.27
C GLU A 462 -11.15 35.75 14.18
N LYS A 463 -11.05 34.55 14.76
CA LYS A 463 -9.91 34.13 15.60
C LYS A 463 -8.68 33.74 14.79
N LEU A 464 -8.82 33.54 13.49
CA LEU A 464 -7.75 32.99 12.66
C LEU A 464 -6.90 34.08 12.00
N PRO A 465 -5.58 33.93 11.91
CA PRO A 465 -4.67 35.02 11.48
C PRO A 465 -4.92 35.49 10.03
N ASN A 466 -5.39 34.61 9.16
CA ASN A 466 -5.69 34.90 7.76
C ASN A 466 -7.17 34.68 7.41
N GLY A 467 -8.08 34.69 8.40
CA GLY A 467 -9.49 34.42 8.18
C GLY A 467 -9.73 33.11 7.44
N ILE A 468 -10.56 33.14 6.37
CA ILE A 468 -10.91 31.97 5.56
C ILE A 468 -9.73 31.38 4.76
N ASP A 469 -8.65 32.17 4.57
CA ASP A 469 -7.44 31.68 3.87
C ASP A 469 -6.45 30.96 4.80
N THR A 470 -6.77 30.86 6.09
CA THR A 470 -5.94 30.13 7.06
C THR A 470 -5.90 28.64 6.71
N VAL A 471 -4.67 28.09 6.62
CA VAL A 471 -4.45 26.66 6.38
C VAL A 471 -4.69 25.88 7.67
N VAL A 472 -5.59 24.91 7.62
CA VAL A 472 -5.98 24.01 8.72
C VAL A 472 -5.54 22.59 8.45
N GLY A 473 -5.62 21.71 9.47
CA GLY A 473 -5.24 20.29 9.35
C GLY A 473 -3.79 20.00 9.78
N ALA A 474 -3.25 18.85 9.39
CA ALA A 474 -1.94 18.39 9.87
C ALA A 474 -0.82 19.40 9.59
N LYS A 475 -0.19 19.95 10.64
CA LYS A 475 0.79 21.04 10.64
C LYS A 475 0.24 22.45 10.31
N GLY A 476 -1.08 22.62 10.22
CA GLY A 476 -1.76 23.91 10.18
C GLY A 476 -2.31 24.30 11.56
N VAL A 477 -3.22 25.29 11.57
CA VAL A 477 -3.93 25.65 12.79
C VAL A 477 -4.83 24.49 13.22
N TYR A 478 -4.80 24.16 14.51
CA TYR A 478 -5.67 23.13 15.08
C TYR A 478 -7.05 23.71 15.37
N LEU A 479 -8.09 23.03 14.93
CA LEU A 479 -9.48 23.34 15.22
C LEU A 479 -10.08 22.27 16.12
N SER A 480 -10.93 22.66 17.05
CA SER A 480 -11.68 21.73 17.89
C SER A 480 -12.62 20.85 17.06
N GLY A 481 -13.09 19.73 17.63
CA GLY A 481 -14.03 18.84 16.94
C GLY A 481 -15.32 19.54 16.48
N GLY A 482 -15.90 20.39 17.31
CA GLY A 482 -17.09 21.17 16.97
C GLY A 482 -16.84 22.22 15.88
N GLU A 483 -15.67 22.87 15.86
CA GLU A 483 -15.29 23.80 14.81
C GLU A 483 -15.09 23.09 13.46
N GLN A 484 -14.40 21.93 13.46
CA GLN A 484 -14.25 21.11 12.24
C GLN A 484 -15.61 20.66 11.70
N GLN A 485 -16.52 20.31 12.58
CA GLN A 485 -17.88 19.89 12.23
C GLN A 485 -18.68 21.03 11.59
N ARG A 486 -18.63 22.27 12.15
CA ARG A 486 -19.30 23.42 11.55
C ARG A 486 -18.78 23.73 10.15
N ILE A 487 -17.47 23.59 9.90
CA ILE A 487 -16.90 23.71 8.54
C ILE A 487 -17.40 22.60 7.61
N ALA A 488 -17.59 21.37 8.10
CA ALA A 488 -18.18 20.30 7.31
C ALA A 488 -19.66 20.55 7.00
N ILE A 489 -20.41 21.15 7.93
CA ILE A 489 -21.78 21.59 7.68
C ILE A 489 -21.79 22.70 6.63
N ALA A 490 -20.84 23.67 6.65
CA ALA A 490 -20.71 24.69 5.62
C ALA A 490 -20.49 24.07 4.22
N ARG A 491 -19.71 22.97 4.10
CA ARG A 491 -19.61 22.19 2.84
C ARG A 491 -20.96 21.68 2.38
N ALA A 492 -21.74 21.11 3.30
CA ALA A 492 -23.06 20.56 2.98
C ALA A 492 -24.06 21.65 2.58
N ILE A 493 -24.02 22.83 3.23
CA ILE A 493 -24.83 24.01 2.89
C ILE A 493 -24.45 24.51 1.50
N LEU A 494 -23.16 24.68 1.19
CA LEU A 494 -22.69 25.15 -0.11
C LEU A 494 -23.08 24.19 -1.24
N LYS A 495 -23.03 22.87 -1.00
CA LYS A 495 -23.46 21.84 -1.94
C LYS A 495 -24.95 21.92 -2.25
N ASN A 496 -25.75 22.30 -1.28
CA ASN A 496 -27.21 22.46 -1.36
C ASN A 496 -27.96 21.25 -1.92
N ALA A 497 -27.53 20.03 -1.58
CA ALA A 497 -28.20 18.81 -2.01
C ALA A 497 -29.60 18.68 -1.38
N PRO A 498 -30.61 18.11 -2.11
CA PRO A 498 -31.97 17.97 -1.62
C PRO A 498 -32.16 16.86 -0.59
N ILE A 499 -31.24 15.90 -0.51
CA ILE A 499 -31.23 14.81 0.48
C ILE A 499 -30.01 15.00 1.38
N ILE A 500 -30.24 15.02 2.70
CA ILE A 500 -29.19 15.20 3.71
C ILE A 500 -29.15 13.98 4.61
N ILE A 501 -27.96 13.46 4.83
CA ILE A 501 -27.69 12.40 5.80
C ILE A 501 -26.75 12.94 6.88
N LEU A 502 -27.19 12.85 8.14
CA LEU A 502 -26.46 13.32 9.31
C LEU A 502 -26.10 12.12 10.19
N ASP A 503 -24.81 11.81 10.31
CA ASP A 503 -24.32 10.74 11.19
C ASP A 503 -23.73 11.37 12.47
N GLU A 504 -24.49 11.26 13.58
CA GLU A 504 -24.08 11.68 14.93
C GLU A 504 -23.43 13.08 15.02
N ALA A 505 -24.09 14.07 14.42
CA ALA A 505 -23.52 15.39 14.21
C ALA A 505 -23.26 16.22 15.50
N THR A 506 -23.45 15.68 16.74
CA THR A 506 -23.39 16.48 18.00
C THR A 506 -22.52 15.86 19.10
N ALA A 507 -21.75 14.80 18.84
CA ALA A 507 -21.12 13.97 19.89
C ALA A 507 -19.95 14.60 20.67
N PHE A 508 -19.34 15.69 20.17
CA PHE A 508 -18.06 16.19 20.70
C PHE A 508 -18.02 17.70 21.03
N ALA A 509 -19.14 18.37 21.04
CA ALA A 509 -19.19 19.80 21.30
C ALA A 509 -19.37 20.09 22.79
N ASP A 510 -18.64 21.11 23.30
CA ASP A 510 -19.03 21.75 24.55
C ASP A 510 -20.40 22.40 24.40
N PRO A 511 -21.11 22.78 25.48
CA PRO A 511 -22.47 23.29 25.42
C PRO A 511 -22.66 24.46 24.43
N ASP A 512 -21.72 25.39 24.37
CA ASP A 512 -21.81 26.56 23.48
C ASP A 512 -21.65 26.17 22.01
N ASN A 513 -20.74 25.27 21.70
CA ASN A 513 -20.58 24.74 20.35
C ASN A 513 -21.76 23.85 19.94
N GLU A 514 -22.38 23.13 20.87
CA GLU A 514 -23.56 22.29 20.59
C GLU A 514 -24.73 23.12 20.07
N VAL A 515 -25.05 24.25 20.72
CA VAL A 515 -26.12 25.17 20.27
C VAL A 515 -25.84 25.66 18.85
N ARG A 516 -24.59 26.08 18.56
CA ARG A 516 -24.20 26.57 17.22
C ARG A 516 -24.25 25.46 16.16
N VAL A 517 -23.82 24.24 16.50
CA VAL A 517 -23.93 23.09 15.59
C VAL A 517 -25.38 22.77 15.29
N GLN A 518 -26.27 22.80 16.29
CA GLN A 518 -27.71 22.57 16.08
C GLN A 518 -28.34 23.67 15.19
N GLN A 519 -28.00 24.93 15.39
CA GLN A 519 -28.45 26.02 14.51
C GLN A 519 -27.98 25.82 13.07
N ALA A 520 -26.72 25.42 12.86
CA ALA A 520 -26.19 25.12 11.55
C ALA A 520 -26.88 23.92 10.89
N LEU A 521 -27.18 22.86 11.66
CA LEU A 521 -27.93 21.68 11.17
C LEU A 521 -29.37 22.04 10.82
N SER A 522 -30.05 22.88 11.62
CA SER A 522 -31.39 23.37 11.32
C SER A 522 -31.42 24.17 10.02
N ALA A 523 -30.43 25.06 9.81
CA ALA A 523 -30.29 25.80 8.56
C ALA A 523 -30.07 24.89 7.35
N LEU A 524 -29.24 23.83 7.51
CA LEU A 524 -28.95 22.84 6.48
C LEU A 524 -30.19 22.02 6.09
N SER A 525 -31.02 21.63 7.08
CA SER A 525 -32.14 20.68 6.93
C SER A 525 -33.42 21.30 6.35
N LYS A 526 -33.52 22.63 6.37
CA LYS A 526 -34.76 23.34 6.01
C LYS A 526 -35.24 23.02 4.60
N GLY A 527 -36.44 22.43 4.48
CA GLY A 527 -37.09 22.10 3.21
C GLY A 527 -36.46 20.91 2.45
N LYS A 528 -35.64 20.08 3.11
CA LYS A 528 -34.95 18.94 2.51
C LYS A 528 -35.42 17.62 3.09
N THR A 529 -35.18 16.52 2.38
CA THR A 529 -35.35 15.15 2.91
C THR A 529 -34.12 14.83 3.79
N VAL A 530 -34.35 14.52 5.06
CA VAL A 530 -33.30 14.34 6.05
C VAL A 530 -33.35 12.95 6.69
N ILE A 531 -32.21 12.26 6.71
CA ILE A 531 -31.99 11.07 7.52
C ILE A 531 -30.97 11.44 8.61
N MET A 532 -31.38 11.36 9.86
CA MET A 532 -30.58 11.67 11.02
C MET A 532 -30.28 10.39 11.82
N ILE A 533 -29.03 10.03 11.98
CA ILE A 533 -28.60 9.00 12.94
C ILE A 533 -28.38 9.70 14.28
N ALA A 534 -29.22 9.38 15.26
CA ALA A 534 -29.16 10.06 16.53
C ALA A 534 -28.61 9.15 17.64
N HIS A 535 -27.65 9.70 18.39
CA HIS A 535 -27.19 9.16 19.67
C HIS A 535 -27.75 9.95 20.86
N ARG A 536 -28.25 11.17 20.62
CA ARG A 536 -28.97 11.98 21.61
C ARG A 536 -30.44 12.04 21.23
N LEU A 537 -31.29 11.43 22.07
CA LEU A 537 -32.73 11.36 21.77
C LEU A 537 -33.42 12.72 21.82
N SER A 538 -32.84 13.70 22.53
CA SER A 538 -33.40 15.08 22.56
C SER A 538 -33.40 15.77 21.20
N SER A 539 -32.52 15.40 20.29
CA SER A 539 -32.39 16.02 18.95
C SER A 539 -33.43 15.54 17.93
N ILE A 540 -34.24 14.54 18.27
CA ILE A 540 -35.17 13.88 17.34
C ILE A 540 -36.65 14.00 17.72
N THR A 541 -36.96 14.80 18.72
CA THR A 541 -38.37 15.02 19.19
C THR A 541 -39.27 15.55 18.08
N ASP A 542 -38.70 16.37 17.17
CA ASP A 542 -39.41 17.00 16.06
C ASP A 542 -39.29 16.20 14.74
N ALA A 543 -38.75 14.98 14.76
CA ALA A 543 -38.70 14.12 13.58
C ALA A 543 -40.10 13.64 13.16
N ASP A 544 -40.38 13.71 11.85
CA ASP A 544 -41.65 13.24 11.29
C ASP A 544 -41.87 11.75 11.51
N CYS A 545 -40.76 10.97 11.50
CA CYS A 545 -40.80 9.54 11.80
C CYS A 545 -39.49 9.10 12.43
N ILE A 546 -39.56 8.22 13.40
CA ILE A 546 -38.44 7.58 14.07
C ILE A 546 -38.49 6.09 13.73
N TYR A 547 -37.37 5.55 13.25
CA TYR A 547 -37.17 4.11 13.06
C TYR A 547 -36.20 3.60 14.11
N VAL A 548 -36.61 2.58 14.87
CA VAL A 548 -35.78 1.92 15.88
C VAL A 548 -35.12 0.69 15.24
N LEU A 549 -33.81 0.69 15.17
CA LEU A 549 -33.02 -0.43 14.63
C LEU A 549 -32.42 -1.26 15.76
N GLN A 550 -32.62 -2.56 15.71
CA GLN A 550 -31.97 -3.53 16.57
C GLN A 550 -31.51 -4.74 15.76
N ASP A 551 -30.25 -5.15 15.94
CA ASP A 551 -29.62 -6.30 15.26
C ASP A 551 -29.80 -6.33 13.73
N GLY A 552 -29.86 -5.14 13.11
CA GLY A 552 -29.98 -4.98 11.66
C GLY A 552 -31.41 -4.97 11.14
N GLU A 553 -32.45 -4.98 12.01
CA GLU A 553 -33.86 -4.96 11.66
C GLU A 553 -34.54 -3.70 12.20
N ILE A 554 -35.63 -3.26 11.56
CA ILE A 554 -36.49 -2.21 12.07
C ILE A 554 -37.52 -2.89 12.97
N VAL A 555 -37.44 -2.62 14.28
CA VAL A 555 -38.33 -3.22 15.30
C VAL A 555 -39.51 -2.33 15.65
N GLU A 556 -39.36 -1.00 15.55
CA GLU A 556 -40.41 -0.01 15.79
C GLU A 556 -40.32 1.14 14.82
N SER A 557 -41.45 1.75 14.48
CA SER A 557 -41.52 2.99 13.70
C SER A 557 -42.72 3.82 14.08
N GLY A 558 -42.59 5.15 14.07
CA GLY A 558 -43.67 6.09 14.37
C GLY A 558 -43.14 7.48 14.73
N THR A 559 -44.06 8.36 15.11
CA THR A 559 -43.73 9.66 15.70
C THR A 559 -43.23 9.50 17.14
N HIS A 560 -42.53 10.49 17.67
CA HIS A 560 -42.06 10.48 19.06
C HIS A 560 -43.17 10.16 20.06
N SER A 561 -44.29 10.88 20.03
CA SER A 561 -45.44 10.67 20.91
C SER A 561 -46.05 9.28 20.73
N GLY A 562 -46.25 8.83 19.49
CA GLY A 562 -46.81 7.52 19.21
C GLY A 562 -45.95 6.33 19.67
N LEU A 563 -44.60 6.49 19.65
CA LEU A 563 -43.69 5.47 20.18
C LEU A 563 -43.65 5.46 21.72
N ILE A 564 -43.76 6.62 22.36
CA ILE A 564 -43.87 6.72 23.82
C ILE A 564 -45.16 6.04 24.33
N GLU A 565 -46.31 6.27 23.66
CA GLU A 565 -47.58 5.65 24.01
C GLU A 565 -47.57 4.11 23.89
N ARG A 566 -46.82 3.57 22.91
CA ARG A 566 -46.69 2.11 22.71
C ARG A 566 -45.90 1.41 23.81
N ASN A 567 -45.17 2.15 24.65
CA ASN A 567 -44.37 1.65 25.76
C ASN A 567 -43.39 0.51 25.37
N GLY A 568 -42.77 0.65 24.18
CA GLY A 568 -41.87 -0.33 23.60
C GLY A 568 -40.40 -0.06 23.86
N ILE A 569 -39.56 -0.49 22.93
CA ILE A 569 -38.09 -0.35 23.01
C ILE A 569 -37.69 1.14 23.00
N PHE A 570 -38.32 1.96 22.14
CA PHE A 570 -38.08 3.39 22.11
C PHE A 570 -38.38 4.08 23.44
N THR A 571 -39.50 3.74 24.07
CA THR A 571 -39.89 4.31 25.38
C THR A 571 -38.87 3.98 26.46
N LYS A 572 -38.35 2.75 26.47
CA LYS A 572 -37.27 2.36 27.39
C LYS A 572 -36.01 3.17 27.14
N MET A 573 -35.57 3.30 25.88
CA MET A 573 -34.40 4.11 25.53
C MET A 573 -34.59 5.58 25.93
N TRP A 574 -35.78 6.14 25.73
CA TRP A 574 -36.13 7.51 26.11
C TRP A 574 -36.07 7.71 27.64
N LYS A 575 -36.64 6.77 28.40
CA LYS A 575 -36.59 6.81 29.86
C LYS A 575 -35.18 6.75 30.40
N ASP A 576 -34.38 5.80 29.92
CA ASP A 576 -32.97 5.67 30.30
C ASP A 576 -32.18 6.95 29.98
N TYR A 577 -32.48 7.58 28.84
CA TYR A 577 -31.87 8.87 28.44
C TYR A 577 -32.31 10.02 29.34
N SER A 578 -33.60 10.13 29.67
CA SER A 578 -34.13 11.20 30.51
C SER A 578 -33.61 11.12 31.94
N GLU A 579 -33.60 9.91 32.52
CA GLU A 579 -33.01 9.68 33.85
C GLU A 579 -31.52 10.06 33.91
N ALA A 580 -30.76 9.73 32.86
CA ALA A 580 -29.34 10.12 32.75
C ALA A 580 -29.16 11.64 32.61
N ALA A 581 -30.05 12.33 31.91
CA ALA A 581 -30.01 13.78 31.75
C ALA A 581 -30.36 14.52 33.08
N GLU A 582 -31.39 14.06 33.79
CA GLU A 582 -31.78 14.59 35.09
C GLU A 582 -30.68 14.39 36.15
N TRP A 583 -30.00 13.25 36.13
CA TRP A 583 -28.88 12.97 37.04
C TRP A 583 -27.68 13.93 36.80
N LYS A 584 -27.41 14.32 35.56
CA LYS A 584 -26.39 15.33 35.22
C LYS A 584 -26.74 16.71 35.79
N ILE A 585 -27.99 17.15 35.58
CA ILE A 585 -28.46 18.46 36.04
C ILE A 585 -28.45 18.52 37.59
N ALA A 586 -28.91 17.47 38.26
CA ALA A 586 -28.90 17.39 39.73
C ALA A 586 -27.47 17.45 40.32
N LYS A 587 -26.45 16.95 39.58
CA LYS A 587 -25.04 16.99 40.01
C LYS A 587 -24.38 18.35 39.79
N GLU A 588 -24.76 19.07 38.73
CA GLU A 588 -24.28 20.44 38.44
C GLU A 588 -24.90 21.49 39.38
N VAL A 589 -26.15 21.27 39.86
CA VAL A 589 -26.81 22.17 40.83
C VAL A 589 -26.26 21.95 42.26
N ASN A 590 -25.66 20.79 42.56
CA ASN A 590 -25.13 20.45 43.89
C ASN A 590 -23.58 20.56 43.96
N ALA A 591 -22.90 21.03 42.91
CA ALA A 591 -21.48 21.30 42.87
C ALA A 591 -21.19 22.80 42.79
#